data_53366ae4c7ffe92304fb3753e3499730
#
_entry.id   53366ae4c7ffe92304fb3753e3499730
#
_cell.length_a   1.000
_cell.length_b   1.000
_cell.length_c   1.000
_cell.angle_alpha   90.00
_cell.angle_beta   90.00
_cell.angle_gamma   90.00
#
_symmetry.space_group_name_H-M   'P 1'
#
loop_
_entity.id
_entity.type
_entity.pdbx_description
1 polymer ?
#
loop_
_entity_poly.entity_id
_entity_poly.type
_entity_poly.pdbx_seq_one_letter_code
_entity_poly.pdbx_strand_id
1 'polypeptide(L)'
;LEENRLIALNGDLAGRVKSVNADAWKNEELNRLINDGEYLLNITFDNETKKKLIAESLQNVYVVQEVCYHLCIENKINQTHEGDQFQLDCSKLENFLDQVVSQHSGRYNKFISSLIEGFQPTELEMYKWILFAIIKAEESELNSGLRRSELNDVIIQQHPRGGDLNPGNLTQALTSIASLQVRSGITPIIIDYDSTSKKINIVDKGFIIWLHNQDIKEILKEAKLPLE
;
A
#
# COMPACT_ATOMS: atom_id res chain seq x y z
N LEU A 1 -13.57 1.12 1.13
CA LEU A 1 -14.64 2.13 0.96
C LEU A 1 -15.05 2.56 2.36
N GLU A 2 -14.81 3.83 2.68
CA GLU A 2 -15.19 4.34 3.99
C GLU A 2 -16.71 4.32 4.17
N GLU A 3 -17.15 3.91 5.35
CA GLU A 3 -18.57 3.87 5.78
C GLU A 3 -19.29 5.17 5.44
N ASN A 4 -18.63 6.30 5.67
CA ASN A 4 -19.16 7.63 5.41
C ASN A 4 -19.49 7.89 3.94
N ARG A 5 -18.78 7.25 2.99
CA ARG A 5 -18.99 7.48 1.56
C ARG A 5 -20.25 6.78 1.04
N LEU A 6 -20.53 5.58 1.53
CA LEU A 6 -21.79 4.88 1.22
C LEU A 6 -22.99 5.59 1.82
N ILE A 7 -22.88 6.05 3.06
CA ILE A 7 -23.94 6.80 3.76
C ILE A 7 -24.15 8.16 3.10
N ALA A 8 -23.09 8.86 2.69
CA ALA A 8 -23.20 10.14 2.01
C ALA A 8 -23.86 10.03 0.63
N LEU A 9 -23.68 8.91 -0.07
CA LEU A 9 -24.32 8.65 -1.37
C LEU A 9 -25.76 8.14 -1.24
N ASN A 10 -26.12 7.53 -0.13
CA ASN A 10 -27.46 7.02 0.11
C ASN A 10 -27.79 7.08 1.61
N GLY A 11 -28.53 8.13 1.99
CA GLY A 11 -28.92 8.38 3.39
C GLY A 11 -29.75 7.26 4.03
N ASP A 12 -30.44 6.43 3.24
CA ASP A 12 -31.20 5.28 3.74
C ASP A 12 -30.31 4.17 4.32
N LEU A 13 -29.01 4.23 4.05
CA LEU A 13 -28.02 3.31 4.60
C LEU A 13 -27.53 3.73 6.00
N ALA A 14 -27.89 4.92 6.47
CA ALA A 14 -27.55 5.37 7.81
C ALA A 14 -28.12 4.39 8.87
N GLY A 15 -27.25 3.84 9.69
CA GLY A 15 -27.60 2.83 10.70
C GLY A 15 -27.84 1.41 10.19
N ARG A 16 -27.73 1.16 8.87
CA ARG A 16 -27.85 -0.17 8.26
C ARG A 16 -26.53 -0.75 7.77
N VAL A 17 -25.48 0.09 7.71
CA VAL A 17 -24.13 -0.30 7.32
C VAL A 17 -23.24 -0.28 8.54
N LYS A 18 -22.49 -1.34 8.76
CA LYS A 18 -21.42 -1.40 9.73
C LYS A 18 -20.10 -1.63 8.97
N SER A 19 -19.19 -0.70 9.10
CA SER A 19 -17.85 -0.84 8.55
C SER A 19 -17.07 -1.85 9.37
N VAL A 20 -16.41 -2.77 8.68
CA VAL A 20 -15.42 -3.68 9.26
C VAL A 20 -14.10 -3.40 8.55
N ASN A 21 -13.11 -2.95 9.29
CA ASN A 21 -11.77 -2.75 8.75
C ASN A 21 -11.07 -4.13 8.67
N ALA A 22 -11.03 -4.70 7.47
CA ALA A 22 -10.38 -5.97 7.21
C ALA A 22 -8.86 -5.86 7.00
N ASP A 23 -8.36 -4.64 6.83
CA ASP A 23 -6.93 -4.38 6.55
C ASP A 23 -6.12 -4.06 7.82
N ALA A 24 -6.77 -3.86 8.96
CA ALA A 24 -6.13 -3.46 10.21
C ALA A 24 -5.72 -4.67 11.06
N TRP A 25 -4.80 -5.47 10.56
CA TRP A 25 -4.25 -6.59 11.32
C TRP A 25 -3.15 -6.10 12.28
N LYS A 26 -3.20 -6.56 13.52
CA LYS A 26 -2.14 -6.31 14.50
C LYS A 26 -1.07 -7.40 14.41
N ASN A 27 0.13 -7.07 14.84
CA ASN A 27 1.24 -8.03 14.84
C ASN A 27 0.91 -9.30 15.65
N GLU A 28 0.17 -9.18 16.75
CA GLU A 28 -0.28 -10.31 17.57
C GLU A 28 -1.28 -11.20 16.81
N GLU A 29 -2.15 -10.61 15.99
CA GLU A 29 -3.12 -11.34 15.18
C GLU A 29 -2.44 -12.09 14.03
N LEU A 30 -1.46 -11.44 13.37
CA LEU A 30 -0.62 -12.09 12.36
C LEU A 30 0.22 -13.23 12.95
N ASN A 31 0.81 -13.01 14.12
CA ASN A 31 1.55 -14.08 14.81
C ASN A 31 0.64 -15.24 15.19
N ARG A 32 -0.59 -14.97 15.64
CA ARG A 32 -1.58 -16.02 15.91
C ARG A 32 -1.94 -16.78 14.65
N LEU A 33 -2.16 -16.09 13.53
CA LEU A 33 -2.44 -16.73 12.23
C LEU A 33 -1.33 -17.72 11.85
N ILE A 34 -0.06 -17.33 11.99
CA ILE A 34 1.09 -18.20 11.71
C ILE A 34 1.07 -19.40 12.67
N ASN A 35 0.90 -19.17 13.98
CA ASN A 35 0.90 -20.24 14.98
C ASN A 35 -0.26 -21.23 14.78
N ASP A 36 -1.44 -20.74 14.40
CA ASP A 36 -2.59 -21.60 14.07
C ASP A 36 -2.28 -22.47 12.84
N GLY A 37 -1.60 -21.91 11.83
CA GLY A 37 -1.11 -22.66 10.66
C GLY A 37 -0.06 -23.71 11.03
N GLU A 38 0.90 -23.37 11.90
CA GLU A 38 1.91 -24.32 12.43
C GLU A 38 1.23 -25.52 13.10
N TYR A 39 0.25 -25.24 13.94
CA TYR A 39 -0.49 -26.29 14.65
C TYR A 39 -1.25 -27.20 13.69
N LEU A 40 -1.97 -26.62 12.73
CA LEU A 40 -2.81 -27.37 11.78
C LEU A 40 -1.97 -28.24 10.82
N LEU A 41 -0.81 -27.76 10.43
CA LEU A 41 0.08 -28.46 9.52
C LEU A 41 1.15 -29.34 10.20
N ASN A 42 1.22 -29.30 11.53
CA ASN A 42 2.25 -29.97 12.34
C ASN A 42 3.67 -29.58 11.93
N ILE A 43 3.87 -28.28 11.74
CA ILE A 43 5.14 -27.67 11.35
C ILE A 43 5.55 -26.58 12.32
N THR A 44 6.75 -26.04 12.16
CA THR A 44 7.21 -24.88 12.91
C THR A 44 8.10 -23.98 12.07
N PHE A 45 7.92 -22.67 12.18
CA PHE A 45 8.83 -21.65 11.73
C PHE A 45 9.76 -21.23 12.87
N ASP A 46 10.98 -20.86 12.59
CA ASP A 46 11.80 -20.24 13.62
C ASP A 46 11.27 -18.85 14.01
N ASN A 47 11.55 -18.44 15.24
CA ASN A 47 11.01 -17.19 15.79
C ASN A 47 11.54 -15.94 15.08
N GLU A 48 12.73 -16.00 14.50
CA GLU A 48 13.34 -14.90 13.77
C GLU A 48 12.62 -14.68 12.43
N THR A 49 12.36 -15.78 11.72
CA THR A 49 11.53 -15.78 10.50
C THR A 49 10.16 -15.18 10.76
N LYS A 50 9.45 -15.60 11.82
CA LYS A 50 8.12 -15.06 12.14
C LYS A 50 8.15 -13.55 12.40
N LYS A 51 9.13 -13.09 13.20
CA LYS A 51 9.30 -11.67 13.50
C LYS A 51 9.60 -10.85 12.23
N LYS A 52 10.53 -11.34 11.41
CA LYS A 52 10.92 -10.68 10.16
C LYS A 52 9.74 -10.62 9.18
N LEU A 53 9.03 -11.72 8.95
CA LEU A 53 7.86 -11.77 8.08
C LEU A 53 6.79 -10.78 8.51
N ILE A 54 6.45 -10.71 9.80
CA ILE A 54 5.45 -9.79 10.33
C ILE A 54 5.89 -8.34 10.17
N ALA A 55 7.16 -8.03 10.44
CA ALA A 55 7.69 -6.68 10.30
C ALA A 55 7.66 -6.20 8.84
N GLU A 56 8.13 -7.02 7.90
CA GLU A 56 8.24 -6.65 6.49
C GLU A 56 6.90 -6.73 5.72
N SER A 57 5.90 -7.44 6.28
CA SER A 57 4.56 -7.47 5.71
C SER A 57 3.77 -6.17 5.89
N LEU A 58 4.23 -5.24 6.72
CA LEU A 58 3.52 -3.99 7.07
C LEU A 58 2.04 -4.23 7.42
N GLN A 59 1.79 -5.26 8.24
CA GLN A 59 0.45 -5.68 8.66
C GLN A 59 -0.47 -6.17 7.53
N ASN A 60 0.09 -6.50 6.38
CA ASN A 60 -0.66 -7.05 5.25
C ASN A 60 -0.79 -8.58 5.40
N VAL A 61 -1.96 -9.04 5.77
CA VAL A 61 -2.26 -10.46 5.98
C VAL A 61 -2.05 -11.31 4.72
N TYR A 62 -2.35 -10.76 3.53
CA TYR A 62 -2.13 -11.45 2.27
C TYR A 62 -0.65 -11.79 2.06
N VAL A 63 0.25 -10.82 2.32
CA VAL A 63 1.70 -11.06 2.21
C VAL A 63 2.13 -12.16 3.17
N VAL A 64 1.68 -12.12 4.43
CA VAL A 64 2.00 -13.15 5.42
C VAL A 64 1.53 -14.52 4.96
N GLN A 65 0.28 -14.65 4.49
CA GLN A 65 -0.28 -15.92 4.04
C GLN A 65 0.46 -16.49 2.82
N GLU A 66 0.69 -15.65 1.80
CA GLU A 66 1.37 -16.09 0.57
C GLU A 66 2.81 -16.52 0.83
N VAL A 67 3.55 -15.76 1.65
CA VAL A 67 4.93 -16.14 1.99
C VAL A 67 4.96 -17.44 2.81
N CYS A 68 4.08 -17.61 3.81
CA CYS A 68 3.96 -18.87 4.54
C CYS A 68 3.62 -20.03 3.60
N TYR A 69 2.70 -19.82 2.64
CA TYR A 69 2.35 -20.82 1.64
C TYR A 69 3.56 -21.21 0.78
N HIS A 70 4.31 -20.25 0.25
CA HIS A 70 5.51 -20.52 -0.53
C HIS A 70 6.59 -21.27 0.25
N LEU A 71 6.80 -20.91 1.53
CA LEU A 71 7.71 -21.64 2.42
C LEU A 71 7.25 -23.08 2.66
N CYS A 72 5.96 -23.32 2.84
CA CYS A 72 5.41 -24.67 2.95
C CYS A 72 5.64 -25.49 1.66
N ILE A 73 5.34 -24.92 0.50
CA ILE A 73 5.53 -25.59 -0.79
C ILE A 73 7.01 -25.92 -1.04
N GLU A 74 7.93 -25.00 -0.75
CA GLU A 74 9.39 -25.22 -0.85
C GLU A 74 9.84 -26.40 -0.01
N ASN A 75 9.31 -26.52 1.20
CA ASN A 75 9.58 -27.65 2.11
C ASN A 75 8.73 -28.90 1.80
N LYS A 76 7.98 -28.90 0.69
CA LYS A 76 7.11 -30.03 0.27
C LYS A 76 5.97 -30.33 1.26
N ILE A 77 5.56 -29.34 2.03
CA ILE A 77 4.41 -29.41 2.93
C ILE A 77 3.17 -28.96 2.17
N ASN A 78 2.33 -29.91 1.75
CA ASN A 78 1.06 -29.68 1.04
C ASN A 78 -0.15 -30.25 1.82
N GLN A 79 0.10 -30.87 2.94
CA GLN A 79 -0.88 -31.43 3.88
C GLN A 79 -0.26 -31.47 5.27
N THR A 80 -1.04 -31.79 6.29
CA THR A 80 -0.54 -31.99 7.66
C THR A 80 0.61 -33.00 7.65
N HIS A 81 1.75 -32.61 8.23
CA HIS A 81 2.91 -33.49 8.34
C HIS A 81 2.64 -34.61 9.36
N GLU A 82 2.97 -35.85 8.99
CA GLU A 82 2.83 -37.00 9.85
C GLU A 82 4.10 -37.21 10.72
N GLY A 83 3.89 -37.60 11.97
CA GLY A 83 5.00 -37.85 12.93
C GLY A 83 5.35 -36.64 13.78
N ASP A 84 6.62 -36.46 14.08
CA ASP A 84 7.11 -35.34 14.90
C ASP A 84 6.95 -34.01 14.13
N GLN A 85 6.82 -32.91 14.89
CA GLN A 85 6.69 -31.58 14.32
C GLN A 85 7.89 -31.24 13.40
N PHE A 86 7.60 -30.82 12.18
CA PHE A 86 8.62 -30.55 11.17
C PHE A 86 9.09 -29.08 11.21
N GLN A 87 10.38 -28.87 11.40
CA GLN A 87 10.98 -27.53 11.31
C GLN A 87 11.19 -27.16 9.85
N LEU A 88 10.57 -26.06 9.39
CA LEU A 88 10.73 -25.55 8.04
C LEU A 88 12.14 -24.94 7.81
N ASP A 89 12.68 -25.16 6.62
CA ASP A 89 13.79 -24.36 6.10
C ASP A 89 13.24 -23.03 5.57
N CYS A 90 13.60 -21.95 6.23
CA CYS A 90 13.15 -20.60 5.92
C CYS A 90 14.22 -19.76 5.20
N SER A 91 15.29 -20.38 4.70
CA SER A 91 16.41 -19.66 4.03
C SER A 91 16.00 -18.83 2.83
N LYS A 92 14.85 -19.13 2.22
CA LYS A 92 14.29 -18.40 1.06
C LYS A 92 13.23 -17.35 1.43
N LEU A 93 13.10 -16.97 2.71
CA LEU A 93 12.09 -16.01 3.15
C LEU A 93 12.12 -14.71 2.34
N GLU A 94 13.30 -14.11 2.18
CA GLU A 94 13.47 -12.85 1.44
C GLU A 94 13.04 -12.98 -0.02
N ASN A 95 13.45 -14.06 -0.68
CA ASN A 95 13.06 -14.30 -2.08
C ASN A 95 11.54 -14.40 -2.25
N PHE A 96 10.84 -15.02 -1.30
CA PHE A 96 9.39 -15.13 -1.37
C PHE A 96 8.69 -13.83 -1.00
N LEU A 97 9.21 -13.06 -0.06
CA LEU A 97 8.75 -11.69 0.20
C LEU A 97 8.83 -10.83 -1.06
N ASP A 98 10.00 -10.79 -1.69
CA ASP A 98 10.22 -10.06 -2.94
C ASP A 98 9.29 -10.54 -4.06
N GLN A 99 9.11 -11.85 -4.19
CA GLN A 99 8.23 -12.44 -5.19
C GLN A 99 6.77 -12.01 -4.98
N VAL A 100 6.25 -12.10 -3.77
CA VAL A 100 4.86 -11.74 -3.44
C VAL A 100 4.63 -10.24 -3.67
N VAL A 101 5.56 -9.40 -3.21
CA VAL A 101 5.47 -7.95 -3.40
C VAL A 101 5.56 -7.57 -4.88
N SER A 102 6.41 -8.25 -5.65
CA SER A 102 6.62 -7.96 -7.08
C SER A 102 5.48 -8.43 -8.00
N GLN A 103 4.58 -9.30 -7.54
CA GLN A 103 3.44 -9.78 -8.36
C GLN A 103 2.58 -8.62 -8.91
N HIS A 104 2.52 -7.50 -8.19
CA HIS A 104 1.76 -6.31 -8.58
C HIS A 104 2.63 -5.17 -9.13
N SER A 105 3.95 -5.39 -9.26
CA SER A 105 4.91 -4.35 -9.68
C SER A 105 4.54 -3.70 -11.01
N GLY A 106 4.04 -4.45 -11.98
CA GLY A 106 3.58 -3.90 -13.27
C GLY A 106 2.48 -2.85 -13.12
N ARG A 107 1.53 -3.06 -12.20
CA ARG A 107 0.46 -2.10 -11.90
C ARG A 107 1.00 -0.90 -11.14
N TYR A 108 1.90 -1.10 -10.19
CA TYR A 108 2.52 -0.02 -9.43
C TYR A 108 3.43 0.84 -10.29
N ASN A 109 4.25 0.23 -11.16
CA ASN A 109 5.07 0.95 -12.13
C ASN A 109 4.19 1.79 -13.06
N LYS A 110 3.11 1.22 -13.60
CA LYS A 110 2.15 1.96 -14.43
C LYS A 110 1.54 3.15 -13.69
N PHE A 111 1.24 2.98 -12.40
CA PHE A 111 0.71 4.06 -11.56
C PHE A 111 1.74 5.18 -11.38
N ILE A 112 2.99 4.86 -11.02
CA ILE A 112 4.09 5.82 -10.88
C ILE A 112 4.30 6.58 -12.19
N SER A 113 4.44 5.87 -13.32
CA SER A 113 4.62 6.50 -14.65
C SER A 113 3.44 7.42 -14.99
N SER A 114 2.20 7.00 -14.68
CA SER A 114 1.02 7.83 -14.89
C SER A 114 0.99 9.10 -14.04
N LEU A 115 1.56 9.06 -12.83
CA LEU A 115 1.72 10.25 -11.98
C LEU A 115 2.83 11.16 -12.52
N ILE A 116 3.96 10.59 -12.97
CA ILE A 116 5.10 11.33 -13.54
C ILE A 116 4.70 12.05 -14.82
N GLU A 117 4.05 11.35 -15.74
CA GLU A 117 3.60 11.90 -17.03
C GLU A 117 2.41 12.85 -16.86
N GLY A 118 1.72 12.74 -15.71
CA GLY A 118 0.41 13.33 -15.48
C GLY A 118 -0.68 12.58 -16.24
N PHE A 119 -1.67 12.05 -15.53
CA PHE A 119 -2.84 11.42 -16.17
C PHE A 119 -3.50 12.33 -17.24
N GLN A 120 -3.32 13.62 -17.08
CA GLN A 120 -3.68 14.68 -18.01
C GLN A 120 -2.59 15.76 -17.95
N PRO A 121 -2.09 16.25 -19.08
CA PRO A 121 -1.13 17.36 -19.09
C PRO A 121 -1.75 18.57 -18.36
N THR A 122 -1.10 19.01 -17.31
CA THR A 122 -1.49 20.22 -16.57
C THR A 122 -0.27 21.12 -16.43
N GLU A 123 -0.49 22.43 -16.50
CA GLU A 123 0.59 23.41 -16.41
C GLU A 123 1.36 23.33 -15.09
N LEU A 124 0.72 22.88 -14.02
CA LEU A 124 1.29 22.79 -12.67
C LEU A 124 1.76 21.37 -12.31
N GLU A 125 1.61 20.39 -13.21
CA GLU A 125 2.05 19.01 -13.03
C GLU A 125 1.65 18.40 -11.67
N MET A 126 0.44 18.71 -11.17
CA MET A 126 0.01 18.39 -9.80
C MET A 126 0.12 16.92 -9.44
N TYR A 127 -0.09 15.99 -10.40
CA TYR A 127 0.01 14.55 -10.13
C TYR A 127 1.43 14.12 -9.81
N LYS A 128 2.41 14.69 -10.48
CA LYS A 128 3.81 14.47 -10.20
C LYS A 128 4.20 14.97 -8.80
N TRP A 129 3.65 16.12 -8.39
CA TRP A 129 3.89 16.66 -7.06
C TRP A 129 3.14 15.91 -5.95
N ILE A 130 1.99 15.31 -6.27
CA ILE A 130 1.32 14.36 -5.38
C ILE A 130 2.21 13.13 -5.15
N LEU A 131 2.84 12.58 -6.21
CA LEU A 131 3.81 11.50 -6.07
C LEU A 131 4.97 11.91 -5.15
N PHE A 132 5.53 13.11 -5.35
CA PHE A 132 6.59 13.63 -4.49
C PHE A 132 6.19 13.63 -3.01
N ALA A 133 5.01 14.16 -2.70
CA ALA A 133 4.51 14.21 -1.33
C ALA A 133 4.26 12.80 -0.74
N ILE A 134 3.79 11.84 -1.55
CA ILE A 134 3.66 10.44 -1.13
C ILE A 134 5.03 9.82 -0.81
N ILE A 135 6.04 10.08 -1.65
CA ILE A 135 7.40 9.56 -1.45
C ILE A 135 8.07 10.15 -0.19
N LYS A 136 7.77 11.41 0.13
CA LYS A 136 8.34 12.10 1.31
C LYS A 136 7.59 11.80 2.61
N ALA A 137 6.41 11.20 2.53
CA ALA A 137 5.62 10.87 3.70
C ALA A 137 6.20 9.69 4.49
N GLU A 138 6.05 9.73 5.80
CA GLU A 138 6.41 8.59 6.65
C GLU A 138 5.42 7.43 6.47
N GLU A 139 5.89 6.22 6.72
CA GLU A 139 5.06 5.00 6.63
C GLU A 139 3.79 5.08 7.48
N SER A 140 3.90 5.63 8.70
CA SER A 140 2.77 5.83 9.60
C SER A 140 1.69 6.73 9.00
N GLU A 141 2.10 7.75 8.24
CA GLU A 141 1.22 8.68 7.54
C GLU A 141 0.57 8.00 6.32
N LEU A 142 1.34 7.23 5.55
CA LEU A 142 0.81 6.44 4.43
C LEU A 142 -0.23 5.42 4.90
N ASN A 143 -0.01 4.82 6.06
CA ASN A 143 -0.93 3.86 6.65
C ASN A 143 -2.22 4.49 7.18
N SER A 144 -2.14 5.69 7.77
CA SER A 144 -3.28 6.41 8.37
C SER A 144 -4.01 7.35 7.41
N GLY A 145 -3.46 7.55 6.22
CA GLY A 145 -3.93 8.50 5.21
C GLY A 145 -3.38 9.90 5.41
N LEU A 146 -2.86 10.47 4.31
CA LEU A 146 -2.24 11.80 4.25
C LEU A 146 -3.30 12.89 4.19
N ARG A 147 -3.21 13.89 5.06
CA ARG A 147 -4.10 15.04 5.00
C ARG A 147 -3.76 15.93 3.81
N ARG A 148 -4.80 16.44 3.14
CA ARG A 148 -4.62 17.38 2.02
C ARG A 148 -3.78 18.61 2.41
N SER A 149 -3.91 19.11 3.63
CA SER A 149 -3.08 20.24 4.13
C SER A 149 -1.60 19.89 4.18
N GLU A 150 -1.25 18.72 4.69
CA GLU A 150 0.13 18.26 4.80
C GLU A 150 0.77 18.10 3.40
N LEU A 151 0.05 17.47 2.46
CA LEU A 151 0.50 17.41 1.07
C LEU A 151 0.69 18.80 0.45
N ASN A 152 -0.25 19.70 0.68
CA ASN A 152 -0.20 21.06 0.15
C ASN A 152 1.04 21.80 0.65
N ASP A 153 1.36 21.68 1.93
CA ASP A 153 2.51 22.34 2.54
C ASP A 153 3.84 21.82 1.95
N VAL A 154 3.96 20.49 1.81
CA VAL A 154 5.14 19.87 1.16
C VAL A 154 5.26 20.34 -0.30
N ILE A 155 4.15 20.35 -1.05
CA ILE A 155 4.15 20.74 -2.45
C ILE A 155 4.51 22.24 -2.61
N ILE A 156 3.90 23.13 -1.83
CA ILE A 156 4.18 24.59 -1.92
C ILE A 156 5.65 24.88 -1.64
N GLN A 157 6.26 24.21 -0.68
CA GLN A 157 7.65 24.42 -0.31
C GLN A 157 8.64 24.02 -1.42
N GLN A 158 8.32 22.99 -2.18
CA GLN A 158 9.25 22.39 -3.14
C GLN A 158 8.92 22.69 -4.61
N HIS A 159 7.67 23.07 -4.91
CA HIS A 159 7.24 23.34 -6.26
C HIS A 159 7.88 24.64 -6.81
N PRO A 160 8.47 24.64 -8.03
CA PRO A 160 9.12 25.82 -8.60
C PRO A 160 8.19 27.04 -8.71
N ARG A 161 6.88 26.81 -8.80
CA ARG A 161 5.83 27.83 -8.85
C ARG A 161 4.93 27.77 -7.61
N GLY A 162 5.50 27.47 -6.44
CA GLY A 162 4.75 27.32 -5.20
C GLY A 162 3.87 28.53 -4.86
N GLY A 163 4.33 29.74 -5.18
CA GLY A 163 3.56 30.98 -4.99
C GLY A 163 2.33 31.13 -5.89
N ASP A 164 2.26 30.40 -7.02
CA ASP A 164 1.12 30.41 -7.95
C ASP A 164 0.07 29.34 -7.60
N LEU A 165 0.42 28.43 -6.69
CA LEU A 165 -0.47 27.33 -6.31
C LEU A 165 -1.58 27.83 -5.41
N ASN A 166 -2.82 27.52 -5.79
CA ASN A 166 -3.94 27.69 -4.88
C ASN A 166 -4.44 26.31 -4.41
N PRO A 167 -5.08 26.24 -3.22
CA PRO A 167 -5.58 24.98 -2.66
C PRO A 167 -6.57 24.24 -3.59
N GLY A 168 -7.19 24.92 -4.55
CA GLY A 168 -8.10 24.36 -5.53
C GLY A 168 -7.40 23.46 -6.54
N ASN A 169 -6.16 23.79 -6.93
CA ASN A 169 -5.37 22.98 -7.88
C ASN A 169 -5.17 21.55 -7.36
N LEU A 170 -4.69 21.44 -6.13
CA LEU A 170 -4.50 20.15 -5.46
C LEU A 170 -5.82 19.41 -5.26
N THR A 171 -6.87 20.11 -4.79
CA THR A 171 -8.19 19.48 -4.58
C THR A 171 -8.77 18.92 -5.88
N GLN A 172 -8.66 19.63 -6.98
CA GLN A 172 -9.13 19.17 -8.29
C GLN A 172 -8.37 17.90 -8.74
N ALA A 173 -7.05 17.90 -8.63
CA ALA A 173 -6.23 16.73 -8.97
C ALA A 173 -6.61 15.52 -8.11
N LEU A 174 -6.75 15.71 -6.80
CA LEU A 174 -7.11 14.65 -5.86
C LEU A 174 -8.51 14.08 -6.13
N THR A 175 -9.50 14.93 -6.38
CA THR A 175 -10.87 14.49 -6.64
C THR A 175 -10.97 13.61 -7.89
N SER A 176 -10.10 13.83 -8.87
CA SER A 176 -10.09 13.07 -10.12
C SER A 176 -9.24 11.79 -10.07
N ILE A 177 -8.37 11.63 -9.05
CA ILE A 177 -7.30 10.63 -9.07
C ILE A 177 -7.79 9.18 -9.16
N ALA A 178 -8.88 8.84 -8.47
CA ALA A 178 -9.46 7.49 -8.53
C ALA A 178 -10.01 7.16 -9.92
N SER A 179 -10.78 8.08 -10.52
CA SER A 179 -11.35 7.89 -11.85
C SER A 179 -10.27 7.86 -12.96
N LEU A 180 -9.17 8.59 -12.77
CA LEU A 180 -8.06 8.59 -13.71
C LEU A 180 -7.29 7.26 -13.68
N GLN A 181 -7.07 6.68 -12.50
CA GLN A 181 -6.50 5.33 -12.39
C GLN A 181 -7.32 4.30 -13.16
N VAL A 182 -8.65 4.27 -12.94
CA VAL A 182 -9.55 3.34 -13.65
C VAL A 182 -9.46 3.52 -15.16
N ARG A 183 -9.53 4.77 -15.65
CA ARG A 183 -9.43 5.08 -17.09
C ARG A 183 -8.10 4.67 -17.71
N SER A 184 -7.02 4.73 -16.91
CA SER A 184 -5.69 4.28 -17.33
C SER A 184 -5.48 2.76 -17.17
N GLY A 185 -6.53 2.01 -16.79
CA GLY A 185 -6.44 0.55 -16.59
C GLY A 185 -5.61 0.16 -15.35
N ILE A 186 -5.57 1.02 -14.34
CA ILE A 186 -4.98 0.74 -13.04
C ILE A 186 -6.11 0.30 -12.11
N THR A 187 -6.37 -1.00 -12.11
CA THR A 187 -7.45 -1.62 -11.31
C THR A 187 -6.95 -2.89 -10.64
N PRO A 188 -7.25 -3.10 -9.35
CA PRO A 188 -7.89 -2.16 -8.40
C PRO A 188 -7.09 -0.84 -8.26
N ILE A 189 -7.77 0.24 -7.83
CA ILE A 189 -7.11 1.52 -7.60
C ILE A 189 -6.11 1.42 -6.44
N ILE A 190 -5.04 2.21 -6.51
CA ILE A 190 -3.96 2.21 -5.51
C ILE A 190 -4.20 3.28 -4.46
N ILE A 191 -4.63 4.45 -4.88
CA ILE A 191 -4.94 5.56 -3.97
C ILE A 191 -6.35 6.11 -4.23
N ASP A 192 -6.98 6.62 -3.19
CA ASP A 192 -8.26 7.32 -3.27
C ASP A 192 -8.24 8.58 -2.41
N TYR A 193 -9.02 9.58 -2.81
CA TYR A 193 -9.20 10.80 -2.05
C TYR A 193 -10.59 10.86 -1.44
N ASP A 194 -10.65 10.89 -0.11
CA ASP A 194 -11.88 11.16 0.61
C ASP A 194 -12.05 12.68 0.81
N SER A 195 -13.00 13.24 0.11
CA SER A 195 -13.33 14.66 0.20
C SER A 195 -13.96 15.06 1.54
N THR A 196 -14.52 14.11 2.28
CA THR A 196 -15.16 14.35 3.59
C THR A 196 -14.10 14.53 4.68
N SER A 197 -13.19 13.58 4.79
CA SER A 197 -12.06 13.65 5.74
C SER A 197 -10.90 14.49 5.21
N LYS A 198 -10.91 14.85 3.93
CA LYS A 198 -9.84 15.56 3.21
C LYS A 198 -8.50 14.83 3.28
N LYS A 199 -8.54 13.49 3.14
CA LYS A 199 -7.37 12.63 3.17
C LYS A 199 -7.18 11.87 1.86
N ILE A 200 -5.92 11.65 1.49
CA ILE A 200 -5.54 10.61 0.55
C ILE A 200 -5.33 9.32 1.34
N ASN A 201 -5.95 8.26 0.90
CA ASN A 201 -5.78 6.93 1.46
C ASN A 201 -5.05 6.04 0.45
N ILE A 202 -4.01 5.33 0.90
CA ILE A 202 -3.43 4.23 0.14
C ILE A 202 -4.38 3.05 0.31
N VAL A 203 -5.16 2.77 -0.73
CA VAL A 203 -6.18 1.70 -0.72
C VAL A 203 -5.52 0.34 -0.83
N ASP A 204 -4.48 0.25 -1.64
CA ASP A 204 -3.66 -0.96 -1.79
C ASP A 204 -2.40 -0.86 -0.93
N LYS A 205 -2.42 -1.47 0.24
CA LYS A 205 -1.29 -1.45 1.17
C LYS A 205 -0.04 -2.14 0.62
N GLY A 206 -0.19 -3.08 -0.31
CA GLY A 206 0.94 -3.68 -1.02
C GLY A 206 1.80 -2.66 -1.77
N PHE A 207 1.21 -1.54 -2.20
CA PHE A 207 1.95 -0.45 -2.81
C PHE A 207 2.98 0.19 -1.87
N ILE A 208 2.68 0.31 -0.58
CA ILE A 208 3.63 0.85 0.43
C ILE A 208 4.84 -0.07 0.54
N ILE A 209 4.61 -1.39 0.66
CA ILE A 209 5.69 -2.38 0.74
C ILE A 209 6.55 -2.33 -0.52
N TRP A 210 5.88 -2.31 -1.69
CA TRP A 210 6.57 -2.23 -2.97
C TRP A 210 7.40 -0.95 -3.10
N LEU A 211 6.85 0.20 -2.70
CA LEU A 211 7.54 1.50 -2.78
C LEU A 211 8.80 1.54 -1.91
N HIS A 212 8.78 0.93 -0.73
CA HIS A 212 9.95 0.83 0.15
C HIS A 212 11.10 0.01 -0.47
N ASN A 213 10.77 -0.93 -1.36
CA ASN A 213 11.76 -1.76 -2.06
C ASN A 213 12.25 -1.13 -3.37
N GLN A 214 11.82 0.09 -3.71
CA GLN A 214 12.26 0.78 -4.94
C GLN A 214 13.44 1.71 -4.67
N ASP A 215 14.23 1.97 -5.72
CA ASP A 215 15.19 3.08 -5.70
C ASP A 215 14.44 4.41 -5.84
N ILE A 216 14.11 5.00 -4.70
CA ILE A 216 13.40 6.28 -4.61
C ILE A 216 14.16 7.40 -5.35
N LYS A 217 15.50 7.38 -5.33
CA LYS A 217 16.30 8.39 -6.01
C LYS A 217 16.16 8.29 -7.54
N GLU A 218 16.04 7.06 -8.06
CA GLU A 218 15.80 6.84 -9.47
C GLU A 218 14.42 7.35 -9.88
N ILE A 219 13.37 7.03 -9.12
CA ILE A 219 12.00 7.53 -9.37
C ILE A 219 11.98 9.07 -9.36
N LEU A 220 12.56 9.70 -8.35
CA LEU A 220 12.60 11.17 -8.27
C LEU A 220 13.38 11.79 -9.42
N LYS A 221 14.49 11.17 -9.85
CA LYS A 221 15.29 11.62 -10.99
C LYS A 221 14.53 11.49 -12.31
N GLU A 222 13.85 10.37 -12.55
CA GLU A 222 13.00 10.17 -13.73
C GLU A 222 11.86 11.21 -13.77
N ALA A 223 11.24 11.46 -12.63
CA ALA A 223 10.20 12.47 -12.47
C ALA A 223 10.72 13.92 -12.56
N LYS A 224 12.04 14.15 -12.58
CA LYS A 224 12.66 15.48 -12.44
C LYS A 224 12.18 16.25 -11.23
N LEU A 225 12.09 15.55 -10.11
CA LEU A 225 11.69 16.05 -8.79
C LEU A 225 12.90 16.25 -7.89
N PRO A 226 12.82 17.10 -6.85
CA PRO A 226 13.90 17.28 -5.88
C PRO A 226 14.31 15.96 -5.23
N LEU A 227 15.62 15.77 -5.03
CA LEU A 227 16.16 14.58 -4.36
C LEU A 227 16.18 14.72 -2.83
N GLU A 228 16.15 15.96 -2.33
CA GLU A 228 16.15 16.34 -0.90
C GLU A 228 14.84 17.02 -0.49
#